data_a6f2c7b67cb891e2c8874a887e799b82
#
_entry.id   a6f2c7b67cb891e2c8874a887e799b82
#
_cell.length_a   1.000
_cell.length_b   1.000
_cell.length_c   1.000
_cell.angle_alpha   90.00
_cell.angle_beta   90.00
_cell.angle_gamma   90.00
#
_symmetry.space_group_name_H-M   'P 1'
#
loop_
_entity.id
_entity.type
_entity.pdbx_description
1 polymer ?
#
loop_
_entity_poly.entity_id
_entity_poly.type
_entity_poly.pdbx_seq_one_letter_code
_entity_poly.pdbx_strand_id
1 'polypeptide(L)'
;DMNKFEQQYRQWGAIALLSMVIMLLLIAVLDYLLEMEFSKNFYIATLIGASFLMGIISMSWIQVLNTRLMRADGKKCNIPPMQQEQTRKVTHGDIEMCIRKEGYIPQVEDDMTFFKISGERFDVMYQDQKFTLGKRFGLSEDTDIDMLLKACSQTQDEIFMFRSYTHTYENDMTVLCFEVETYVYSAAELERYFPQYLSVINAGIDRQREIYQQLVEEVNSRKAETTVQTMPEAKVVS
;
A
#
# COMPACT_ATOMS: atom_id res chain seq x y z
N ASP A 1 -6.35 20.85 -19.76
CA ASP A 1 -7.13 21.23 -18.55
C ASP A 1 -6.35 21.11 -17.23
N MET A 2 -5.19 20.46 -17.23
CA MET A 2 -4.28 20.38 -16.06
C MET A 2 -3.83 21.77 -15.59
N ASN A 3 -3.57 22.71 -16.51
CA ASN A 3 -3.19 24.09 -16.20
C ASN A 3 -4.24 24.90 -15.39
N LYS A 4 -5.52 24.64 -15.57
CA LYS A 4 -6.59 25.30 -14.80
C LYS A 4 -6.64 24.81 -13.34
N PHE A 5 -6.33 23.54 -13.13
CA PHE A 5 -6.31 22.92 -11.80
C PHE A 5 -5.13 23.42 -10.97
N GLU A 6 -3.95 23.49 -11.58
CA GLU A 6 -2.75 23.99 -10.95
C GLU A 6 -2.86 25.47 -10.59
N GLN A 7 -3.49 26.26 -11.46
CA GLN A 7 -3.77 27.67 -11.21
C GLN A 7 -4.76 27.88 -10.06
N GLN A 8 -5.78 27.02 -9.96
CA GLN A 8 -6.77 27.07 -8.89
C GLN A 8 -6.15 26.64 -7.54
N TYR A 9 -5.28 25.64 -7.54
CA TYR A 9 -4.55 25.20 -6.35
C TYR A 9 -3.62 26.30 -5.82
N ARG A 10 -2.90 26.98 -6.69
CA ARG A 10 -2.04 28.13 -6.33
C ARG A 10 -2.86 29.29 -5.76
N GLN A 11 -4.06 29.58 -6.30
CA GLN A 11 -4.95 30.61 -5.75
C GLN A 11 -5.44 30.28 -4.33
N TRP A 12 -5.82 29.05 -4.06
CA TRP A 12 -6.29 28.62 -2.73
C TRP A 12 -5.17 28.62 -1.70
N GLY A 13 -3.96 28.20 -2.09
CA GLY A 13 -2.77 28.29 -1.24
C GLY A 13 -2.44 29.75 -0.88
N ALA A 14 -2.55 30.66 -1.83
CA ALA A 14 -2.35 32.08 -1.59
C ALA A 14 -3.43 32.67 -0.66
N ILE A 15 -4.70 32.30 -0.82
CA ILE A 15 -5.81 32.73 0.05
C ILE A 15 -5.60 32.22 1.48
N ALA A 16 -5.16 30.98 1.64
CA ALA A 16 -4.86 30.41 2.95
C ALA A 16 -3.72 31.12 3.66
N LEU A 17 -2.64 31.42 2.95
CA LEU A 17 -1.52 32.23 3.47
C LEU A 17 -1.95 33.64 3.85
N LEU A 18 -2.77 34.28 3.00
CA LEU A 18 -3.27 35.62 3.26
C LEU A 18 -4.17 35.65 4.49
N SER A 19 -5.05 34.66 4.68
CA SER A 19 -5.91 34.57 5.86
C SER A 19 -5.12 34.39 7.15
N MET A 20 -4.03 33.65 7.11
CA MET A 20 -3.14 33.47 8.26
C MET A 20 -2.43 34.78 8.63
N VAL A 21 -1.94 35.54 7.64
CA VAL A 21 -1.33 36.85 7.86
C VAL A 21 -2.34 37.86 8.42
N ILE A 22 -3.56 37.86 7.91
CA ILE A 22 -4.64 38.74 8.41
C ILE A 22 -4.98 38.42 9.87
N MET A 23 -5.04 37.14 10.22
CA MET A 23 -5.31 36.70 11.59
C MET A 23 -4.21 37.10 12.58
N LEU A 24 -2.94 36.99 12.16
CA LEU A 24 -1.81 37.45 12.97
C LEU A 24 -1.82 38.99 13.16
N LEU A 25 -2.15 39.74 12.10
CA LEU A 25 -2.31 41.19 12.19
C LEU A 25 -3.46 41.61 13.10
N LEU A 26 -4.61 40.90 13.05
CA LEU A 26 -5.75 41.13 13.95
C LEU A 26 -5.38 40.91 15.41
N ILE A 27 -4.64 39.85 15.71
CA ILE A 27 -4.15 39.57 17.07
C ILE A 27 -3.20 40.68 17.55
N ALA A 28 -2.29 41.12 16.69
CA ALA A 28 -1.35 42.21 17.04
C ALA A 28 -2.07 43.55 17.25
N VAL A 29 -3.11 43.85 16.46
CA VAL A 29 -3.94 45.06 16.61
C VAL A 29 -4.77 44.99 17.91
N LEU A 30 -5.35 43.82 18.23
CA LEU A 30 -6.08 43.60 19.47
C LEU A 30 -5.17 43.75 20.70
N ASP A 31 -3.94 43.22 20.62
CA ASP A 31 -2.93 43.36 21.68
C ASP A 31 -2.61 44.87 21.95
N TYR A 32 -2.42 45.59 20.84
CA TYR A 32 -2.13 47.02 20.93
C TYR A 32 -3.32 47.86 21.42
N LEU A 33 -4.56 47.58 20.95
CA LEU A 33 -5.74 48.37 21.28
C LEU A 33 -6.29 48.09 22.69
N LEU A 34 -6.14 46.86 23.17
CA LEU A 34 -6.70 46.44 24.47
C LEU A 34 -5.65 46.47 25.58
N GLU A 35 -4.42 46.94 25.29
CA GLU A 35 -3.30 46.94 26.27
C GLU A 35 -3.14 45.59 27.00
N MET A 36 -3.53 44.51 26.31
CA MET A 36 -3.41 43.16 26.86
C MET A 36 -2.00 42.66 26.61
N GLU A 37 -1.17 42.60 27.62
CA GLU A 37 0.16 41.96 27.55
C GLU A 37 0.02 40.45 27.37
N PHE A 38 -0.19 40.01 26.11
CA PHE A 38 -0.18 38.59 25.81
C PHE A 38 1.23 38.04 25.95
N SER A 39 1.37 36.98 26.74
CA SER A 39 2.67 36.32 26.90
C SER A 39 3.15 35.71 25.57
N LYS A 40 4.49 35.62 25.37
CA LYS A 40 5.08 34.93 24.22
C LYS A 40 4.47 33.52 23.98
N ASN A 41 4.12 32.82 25.06
CA ASN A 41 3.52 31.50 25.03
C ASN A 41 2.12 31.51 24.41
N PHE A 42 1.34 32.59 24.59
CA PHE A 42 0.03 32.73 23.97
C PHE A 42 0.15 32.85 22.43
N TYR A 43 1.08 33.64 21.92
CA TYR A 43 1.33 33.75 20.48
C TYR A 43 1.78 32.44 19.87
N ILE A 44 2.68 31.70 20.55
CA ILE A 44 3.15 30.39 20.08
C ILE A 44 1.98 29.38 20.07
N ALA A 45 1.17 29.32 21.12
CA ALA A 45 0.01 28.42 21.19
C ALA A 45 -1.01 28.72 20.12
N THR A 46 -1.29 30.01 19.82
CA THR A 46 -2.21 30.44 18.77
C THR A 46 -1.68 30.07 17.39
N LEU A 47 -0.37 30.23 17.14
CA LEU A 47 0.28 29.86 15.89
C LEU A 47 0.22 28.34 15.65
N ILE A 48 0.48 27.53 16.67
CA ILE A 48 0.37 26.07 16.61
C ILE A 48 -1.08 25.64 16.36
N GLY A 49 -2.03 26.22 17.09
CA GLY A 49 -3.46 25.94 16.92
C GLY A 49 -3.98 26.29 15.52
N ALA A 50 -3.61 27.46 15.00
CA ALA A 50 -3.96 27.88 13.64
C ALA A 50 -3.34 26.97 12.57
N SER A 51 -2.09 26.55 12.74
CA SER A 51 -1.41 25.61 11.83
C SER A 51 -2.09 24.24 11.82
N PHE A 52 -2.52 23.76 12.98
CA PHE A 52 -3.25 22.48 13.12
C PHE A 52 -4.62 22.53 12.46
N LEU A 53 -5.39 23.61 12.68
CA LEU A 53 -6.69 23.81 12.01
C LEU A 53 -6.56 23.89 10.50
N MET A 54 -5.54 24.58 9.98
CA MET A 54 -5.25 24.65 8.56
C MET A 54 -4.88 23.28 7.97
N GLY A 55 -4.15 22.45 8.73
CA GLY A 55 -3.86 21.07 8.35
C GLY A 55 -5.13 20.22 8.20
N ILE A 56 -6.06 20.31 9.15
CA ILE A 56 -7.35 19.59 9.11
C ILE A 56 -8.20 20.06 7.92
N ILE A 57 -8.30 21.38 7.71
CA ILE A 57 -9.06 21.94 6.57
C ILE A 57 -8.46 21.48 5.26
N SER A 58 -7.14 21.50 5.11
CA SER A 58 -6.45 21.04 3.90
C SER A 58 -6.69 19.55 3.63
N MET A 59 -6.62 18.68 4.65
CA MET A 59 -6.93 17.25 4.52
C MET A 59 -8.39 17.00 4.11
N SER A 60 -9.33 17.71 4.73
CA SER A 60 -10.75 17.60 4.38
C SER A 60 -11.01 18.03 2.93
N TRP A 61 -10.35 19.08 2.45
CA TRP A 61 -10.44 19.53 1.07
C TRP A 61 -9.80 18.56 0.07
N ILE A 62 -8.69 17.93 0.41
CA ILE A 62 -8.06 16.89 -0.42
C ILE A 62 -9.01 15.71 -0.58
N GLN A 63 -9.71 15.29 0.48
CA GLN A 63 -10.70 14.22 0.40
C GLN A 63 -11.91 14.61 -0.47
N VAL A 64 -12.42 15.84 -0.34
CA VAL A 64 -13.51 16.35 -1.17
C VAL A 64 -13.08 16.49 -2.64
N LEU A 65 -11.86 16.92 -2.90
CA LEU A 65 -11.29 17.00 -4.24
C LEU A 65 -11.11 15.63 -4.87
N ASN A 66 -10.58 14.66 -4.13
CA ASN A 66 -10.44 13.27 -4.60
C ASN A 66 -11.79 12.65 -4.91
N THR A 67 -12.81 12.86 -4.06
CA THR A 67 -14.18 12.38 -4.34
C THR A 67 -14.83 13.12 -5.52
N ARG A 68 -14.52 14.39 -5.73
CA ARG A 68 -15.01 15.14 -6.90
C ARG A 68 -14.26 14.78 -8.18
N LEU A 69 -12.96 14.51 -8.12
CA LEU A 69 -12.18 14.00 -9.23
C LEU A 69 -12.67 12.63 -9.66
N MET A 70 -12.89 11.72 -8.73
CA MET A 70 -13.47 10.41 -9.03
C MET A 70 -14.87 10.51 -9.64
N ARG A 71 -15.70 11.51 -9.21
CA ARG A 71 -17.00 11.78 -9.82
C ARG A 71 -16.91 12.53 -11.15
N ALA A 72 -15.90 13.36 -11.35
CA ALA A 72 -15.71 14.10 -12.59
C ALA A 72 -15.13 13.22 -13.69
N ASP A 73 -14.23 12.31 -13.35
CA ASP A 73 -13.74 11.27 -14.27
C ASP A 73 -14.90 10.33 -14.67
N GLY A 74 -15.82 10.01 -13.76
CA GLY A 74 -17.05 9.27 -14.10
C GLY A 74 -18.05 10.04 -14.98
N LYS A 75 -17.95 11.38 -15.08
CA LYS A 75 -18.84 12.19 -15.90
C LYS A 75 -18.24 12.75 -17.19
N LYS A 76 -16.90 12.79 -17.30
CA LYS A 76 -16.19 13.37 -18.47
C LYS A 76 -15.62 12.35 -19.42
N CYS A 77 -15.71 11.07 -19.13
CA CYS A 77 -15.61 10.09 -20.17
C CYS A 77 -16.89 10.20 -21.04
N ASN A 78 -16.94 11.17 -21.95
CA ASN A 78 -17.53 10.96 -23.25
C ASN A 78 -16.67 9.93 -23.98
N ILE A 79 -16.57 8.74 -23.40
CA ILE A 79 -16.21 7.54 -24.11
C ILE A 79 -17.34 7.40 -25.13
N PRO A 80 -17.02 7.36 -26.44
CA PRO A 80 -18.03 7.01 -27.43
C PRO A 80 -18.71 5.75 -26.91
N PRO A 81 -20.01 5.54 -27.15
CA PRO A 81 -20.74 4.42 -26.59
C PRO A 81 -19.92 3.16 -26.86
N MET A 82 -19.10 2.81 -25.88
CA MET A 82 -18.33 1.58 -25.91
C MET A 82 -19.38 0.50 -25.81
N GLN A 83 -19.55 -0.17 -26.92
CA GLN A 83 -20.50 -1.24 -27.18
C GLN A 83 -20.67 -2.11 -25.94
N GLN A 84 -21.85 -2.63 -25.73
CA GLN A 84 -22.35 -3.50 -24.65
C GLN A 84 -21.43 -4.65 -24.18
N GLU A 85 -20.21 -4.77 -24.69
CA GLU A 85 -19.17 -5.71 -24.23
C GLU A 85 -18.64 -5.44 -22.82
N GLN A 86 -18.85 -4.24 -22.25
CA GLN A 86 -18.19 -3.82 -21.00
C GLN A 86 -18.83 -4.35 -19.72
N THR A 87 -20.00 -4.97 -19.78
CA THR A 87 -20.68 -5.52 -18.61
C THR A 87 -20.68 -7.06 -18.57
N ARG A 88 -19.98 -7.70 -19.52
CA ARG A 88 -19.87 -9.15 -19.50
C ARG A 88 -19.09 -9.59 -18.26
N LYS A 89 -19.72 -10.45 -17.44
CA LYS A 89 -19.04 -11.09 -16.31
C LYS A 89 -17.75 -11.77 -16.77
N VAL A 90 -16.72 -11.69 -15.96
CA VAL A 90 -15.48 -12.41 -16.19
C VAL A 90 -15.75 -13.92 -16.22
N THR A 91 -15.18 -14.59 -17.21
CA THR A 91 -15.25 -16.05 -17.36
C THR A 91 -13.85 -16.65 -17.24
N HIS A 92 -13.76 -17.96 -17.06
CA HIS A 92 -12.47 -18.68 -17.10
C HIS A 92 -11.70 -18.41 -18.40
N GLY A 93 -12.39 -18.34 -19.54
CA GLY A 93 -11.78 -18.01 -20.83
C GLY A 93 -11.13 -16.61 -20.88
N ASP A 94 -11.69 -15.65 -20.15
CA ASP A 94 -11.10 -14.31 -20.05
C ASP A 94 -9.82 -14.34 -19.23
N ILE A 95 -9.78 -15.11 -18.13
CA ILE A 95 -8.59 -15.32 -17.31
C ILE A 95 -7.48 -15.99 -18.15
N GLU A 96 -7.82 -17.08 -18.86
CA GLU A 96 -6.86 -17.74 -19.74
C GLU A 96 -6.31 -16.80 -20.82
N MET A 97 -7.17 -15.96 -21.41
CA MET A 97 -6.76 -14.99 -22.41
C MET A 97 -5.79 -13.95 -21.82
N CYS A 98 -6.03 -13.44 -20.61
CA CYS A 98 -5.12 -12.55 -19.94
C CYS A 98 -3.75 -13.20 -19.69
N ILE A 99 -3.73 -14.45 -19.21
CA ILE A 99 -2.49 -15.20 -18.97
C ILE A 99 -1.71 -15.39 -20.30
N ARG A 100 -2.41 -15.74 -21.39
CA ARG A 100 -1.78 -15.90 -22.73
C ARG A 100 -1.21 -14.59 -23.28
N LYS A 101 -1.88 -13.46 -23.04
CA LYS A 101 -1.39 -12.13 -23.46
C LYS A 101 -0.09 -11.75 -22.78
N GLU A 102 0.10 -12.18 -21.54
CA GLU A 102 1.36 -12.00 -20.80
C GLU A 102 2.45 -13.03 -21.21
N GLY A 103 2.16 -13.89 -22.18
CA GLY A 103 3.11 -14.86 -22.71
C GLY A 103 3.18 -16.17 -21.92
N TYR A 104 2.26 -16.42 -21.00
CA TYR A 104 2.24 -17.65 -20.22
C TYR A 104 1.22 -18.66 -20.77
N ILE A 105 1.37 -19.92 -20.37
CA ILE A 105 0.46 -21.01 -20.78
C ILE A 105 -0.47 -21.31 -19.60
N PRO A 106 -1.77 -20.98 -19.70
CA PRO A 106 -2.74 -21.33 -18.69
C PRO A 106 -2.98 -22.84 -18.67
N GLN A 107 -3.18 -23.37 -17.49
CA GLN A 107 -3.60 -24.75 -17.20
C GLN A 107 -4.78 -24.71 -16.26
N VAL A 108 -5.68 -25.69 -16.35
CA VAL A 108 -6.85 -25.79 -15.51
C VAL A 108 -6.81 -27.14 -14.79
N GLU A 109 -7.00 -27.11 -13.48
CA GLU A 109 -7.04 -28.27 -12.61
C GLU A 109 -8.10 -28.02 -11.52
N ASP A 110 -9.06 -28.92 -11.38
CA ASP A 110 -10.13 -28.85 -10.36
C ASP A 110 -10.81 -27.45 -10.29
N ASP A 111 -11.24 -26.93 -11.45
CA ASP A 111 -11.87 -25.61 -11.62
C ASP A 111 -10.97 -24.41 -11.25
N MET A 112 -9.70 -24.61 -10.96
CA MET A 112 -8.71 -23.59 -10.71
C MET A 112 -7.82 -23.37 -11.94
N THR A 113 -7.66 -22.12 -12.34
CA THR A 113 -6.73 -21.78 -13.40
C THR A 113 -5.36 -21.47 -12.80
N PHE A 114 -4.30 -22.02 -13.36
CA PHE A 114 -2.93 -21.71 -12.96
C PHE A 114 -1.99 -21.57 -14.16
N PHE A 115 -0.84 -20.98 -13.94
CA PHE A 115 0.24 -20.88 -14.93
C PHE A 115 1.59 -20.89 -14.21
N LYS A 116 2.67 -20.98 -14.97
CA LYS A 116 4.02 -21.03 -14.41
C LYS A 116 4.89 -19.89 -14.93
N ILE A 117 5.60 -19.24 -14.02
CA ILE A 117 6.67 -18.28 -14.30
C ILE A 117 7.97 -18.88 -13.78
N SER A 118 8.97 -19.07 -14.64
CA SER A 118 10.27 -19.67 -14.27
C SER A 118 10.15 -20.99 -13.51
N GLY A 119 9.12 -21.80 -13.84
CA GLY A 119 8.84 -23.10 -13.20
C GLY A 119 7.98 -23.02 -11.93
N GLU A 120 7.73 -21.85 -11.37
CA GLU A 120 6.94 -21.63 -10.19
C GLU A 120 5.45 -21.42 -10.53
N ARG A 121 4.57 -22.08 -9.80
CA ARG A 121 3.11 -22.05 -10.02
C ARG A 121 2.48 -20.81 -9.41
N PHE A 122 1.62 -20.16 -10.21
CA PHE A 122 0.72 -19.09 -9.80
C PHE A 122 -0.72 -19.55 -10.01
N ASP A 123 -1.51 -19.52 -8.96
CA ASP A 123 -2.92 -19.90 -8.98
C ASP A 123 -3.79 -18.65 -9.21
N VAL A 124 -4.84 -18.78 -10.01
CA VAL A 124 -5.80 -17.71 -10.28
C VAL A 124 -7.20 -18.21 -9.94
N MET A 125 -7.88 -17.47 -9.07
CA MET A 125 -9.27 -17.71 -8.73
C MET A 125 -10.12 -16.50 -9.06
N TYR A 126 -11.34 -16.75 -9.51
CA TYR A 126 -12.34 -15.71 -9.69
C TYR A 126 -13.70 -16.23 -9.26
N GLN A 127 -14.21 -15.66 -8.19
CA GLN A 127 -15.52 -16.02 -7.63
C GLN A 127 -16.21 -14.77 -7.10
N ASP A 128 -17.48 -14.57 -7.42
CA ASP A 128 -18.30 -13.47 -6.92
C ASP A 128 -17.65 -12.08 -7.11
N GLN A 129 -17.08 -11.84 -8.31
CA GLN A 129 -16.35 -10.64 -8.69
C GLN A 129 -15.02 -10.44 -7.96
N LYS A 130 -14.68 -11.32 -7.06
CA LYS A 130 -13.40 -11.34 -6.37
C LYS A 130 -12.38 -12.09 -7.22
N PHE A 131 -11.33 -11.39 -7.60
CA PHE A 131 -10.16 -11.93 -8.32
C PHE A 131 -9.03 -12.13 -7.31
N THR A 132 -8.43 -13.30 -7.33
CA THR A 132 -7.26 -13.62 -6.51
C THR A 132 -6.18 -14.22 -7.38
N LEU A 133 -4.99 -13.61 -7.36
CA LEU A 133 -3.77 -14.17 -7.93
C LEU A 133 -2.86 -14.57 -6.78
N GLY A 134 -2.55 -15.85 -6.68
CA GLY A 134 -1.83 -16.42 -5.54
C GLY A 134 -0.60 -17.21 -5.92
N LYS A 135 0.34 -17.32 -4.98
CA LYS A 135 1.51 -18.18 -5.04
C LYS A 135 1.78 -18.77 -3.68
N ARG A 136 2.22 -20.03 -3.65
CA ARG A 136 2.47 -20.75 -2.39
C ARG A 136 3.87 -21.32 -2.37
N PHE A 137 4.50 -21.27 -1.20
CA PHE A 137 5.81 -21.85 -0.96
C PHE A 137 5.75 -22.78 0.26
N GLY A 138 6.25 -23.99 0.11
CA GLY A 138 6.50 -24.87 1.25
C GLY A 138 7.55 -24.26 2.17
N LEU A 139 7.33 -24.33 3.47
CA LEU A 139 8.30 -23.91 4.47
C LEU A 139 9.13 -25.12 4.90
N SER A 140 10.42 -24.88 5.18
CA SER A 140 11.29 -25.86 5.82
C SER A 140 11.00 -25.93 7.31
N GLU A 141 11.33 -27.08 7.94
CA GLU A 141 11.17 -27.26 9.39
C GLU A 141 12.01 -26.25 10.21
N ASP A 142 13.11 -25.77 9.65
CA ASP A 142 14.00 -24.79 10.28
C ASP A 142 13.54 -23.34 10.13
N THR A 143 12.41 -23.08 9.49
CA THR A 143 11.92 -21.73 9.26
C THR A 143 11.42 -21.10 10.56
N ASP A 144 12.00 -19.94 10.94
CA ASP A 144 11.51 -19.15 12.08
C ASP A 144 10.17 -18.50 11.71
N ILE A 145 9.08 -19.10 12.18
CA ILE A 145 7.70 -18.67 11.87
C ILE A 145 7.41 -17.28 12.44
N ASP A 146 7.89 -16.95 13.63
CA ASP A 146 7.65 -15.64 14.24
C ASP A 146 8.31 -14.53 13.44
N MET A 147 9.51 -14.76 12.97
CA MET A 147 10.25 -13.84 12.12
C MET A 147 9.58 -13.69 10.75
N LEU A 148 9.09 -14.81 10.19
CA LEU A 148 8.35 -14.81 8.93
C LEU A 148 7.04 -14.02 9.04
N LEU A 149 6.27 -14.17 10.12
CA LEU A 149 5.04 -13.43 10.35
C LEU A 149 5.28 -11.92 10.52
N LYS A 150 6.40 -11.52 11.13
CA LYS A 150 6.82 -10.11 11.17
C LYS A 150 7.11 -9.57 9.76
N ALA A 151 7.83 -10.33 8.94
CA ALA A 151 8.10 -9.96 7.56
C ALA A 151 6.78 -9.84 6.75
N CYS A 152 5.83 -10.76 6.95
CA CYS A 152 4.50 -10.68 6.33
C CYS A 152 3.79 -9.37 6.68
N SER A 153 3.74 -9.02 7.97
CA SER A 153 3.09 -7.79 8.44
C SER A 153 3.73 -6.55 7.84
N GLN A 154 5.05 -6.45 7.88
CA GLN A 154 5.76 -5.28 7.35
C GLN A 154 5.58 -5.12 5.84
N THR A 155 5.61 -6.22 5.09
CA THR A 155 5.39 -6.17 3.63
C THR A 155 3.97 -5.71 3.28
N GLN A 156 2.96 -6.16 4.03
CA GLN A 156 1.56 -5.74 3.81
C GLN A 156 1.34 -4.26 4.10
N ASP A 157 2.08 -3.69 5.06
CA ASP A 157 2.03 -2.26 5.36
C ASP A 157 2.65 -1.39 4.24
N GLU A 158 3.62 -1.95 3.51
CA GLU A 158 4.36 -1.24 2.45
C GLU A 158 3.72 -1.39 1.06
N ILE A 159 3.11 -2.55 0.76
CA ILE A 159 2.61 -2.87 -0.59
C ILE A 159 1.09 -3.03 -0.61
N PHE A 160 0.43 -2.08 -1.22
CA PHE A 160 -1.02 -2.08 -1.39
C PHE A 160 -1.51 -3.27 -2.24
N MET A 161 -2.63 -3.87 -1.87
CA MET A 161 -3.26 -5.06 -2.48
C MET A 161 -2.50 -6.38 -2.31
N PHE A 162 -1.31 -6.36 -1.72
CA PHE A 162 -0.53 -7.57 -1.46
C PHE A 162 -0.86 -8.12 -0.08
N ARG A 163 -1.05 -9.43 -0.02
CA ARG A 163 -1.25 -10.17 1.23
C ARG A 163 -0.27 -11.32 1.31
N SER A 164 0.29 -11.52 2.49
CA SER A 164 1.12 -12.68 2.78
C SER A 164 0.76 -13.24 4.14
N TYR A 165 0.65 -14.55 4.24
CA TYR A 165 0.28 -15.24 5.46
C TYR A 165 0.73 -16.70 5.41
N THR A 166 0.81 -17.35 6.57
CA THR A 166 1.06 -18.78 6.64
C THR A 166 -0.27 -19.54 6.72
N HIS A 167 -0.34 -20.68 6.04
CA HIS A 167 -1.46 -21.61 6.11
C HIS A 167 -0.95 -23.01 6.43
N THR A 168 -1.54 -23.64 7.44
CA THR A 168 -1.23 -25.02 7.81
C THR A 168 -2.37 -25.92 7.36
N TYR A 169 -2.04 -26.93 6.56
CA TYR A 169 -2.99 -27.93 6.09
C TYR A 169 -3.22 -29.00 7.15
N GLU A 170 -4.25 -29.83 6.95
CA GLU A 170 -4.61 -30.93 7.85
C GLU A 170 -3.50 -31.98 8.04
N ASN A 171 -2.57 -32.07 7.12
CA ASN A 171 -1.39 -32.93 7.19
C ASN A 171 -0.17 -32.27 7.86
N ASP A 172 -0.36 -31.23 8.64
CA ASP A 172 0.65 -30.41 9.32
C ASP A 172 1.66 -29.71 8.40
N MET A 173 1.44 -29.74 7.09
CA MET A 173 2.29 -29.01 6.16
C MET A 173 1.96 -27.52 6.22
N THR A 174 2.92 -26.71 6.63
CA THR A 174 2.79 -25.25 6.63
C THR A 174 3.37 -24.65 5.35
N VAL A 175 2.62 -23.77 4.72
CA VAL A 175 3.01 -23.04 3.52
C VAL A 175 2.92 -21.54 3.75
N LEU A 176 3.77 -20.79 3.07
CA LEU A 176 3.67 -19.34 2.95
C LEU A 176 2.87 -19.01 1.70
N CYS A 177 1.78 -18.27 1.89
CA CYS A 177 0.89 -17.83 0.83
C CYS A 177 1.15 -16.35 0.52
N PHE A 178 1.21 -16.04 -0.77
CA PHE A 178 1.23 -14.69 -1.31
C PHE A 178 0.02 -14.49 -2.19
N GLU A 179 -0.70 -13.40 -2.01
CA GLU A 179 -1.92 -13.13 -2.76
C GLU A 179 -2.05 -11.65 -3.11
N VAL A 180 -2.53 -11.41 -4.31
CA VAL A 180 -3.14 -10.15 -4.72
C VAL A 180 -4.64 -10.39 -4.85
N GLU A 181 -5.41 -9.69 -4.02
CA GLU A 181 -6.85 -9.83 -3.94
C GLU A 181 -7.52 -8.51 -4.29
N THR A 182 -8.47 -8.55 -5.22
CA THR A 182 -9.19 -7.36 -5.67
C THR A 182 -10.56 -7.72 -6.23
N TYR A 183 -11.42 -6.71 -6.39
CA TYR A 183 -12.69 -6.87 -7.09
C TYR A 183 -12.54 -6.45 -8.56
N VAL A 184 -13.01 -7.31 -9.46
CA VAL A 184 -12.98 -7.09 -10.91
C VAL A 184 -14.39 -7.28 -11.45
N TYR A 185 -14.92 -6.26 -12.09
CA TYR A 185 -16.31 -6.22 -12.50
C TYR A 185 -16.54 -6.55 -13.99
N SER A 186 -15.47 -6.56 -14.79
CA SER A 186 -15.56 -6.85 -16.22
C SER A 186 -14.29 -7.50 -16.77
N ALA A 187 -14.44 -8.23 -17.90
CA ALA A 187 -13.32 -8.82 -18.60
C ALA A 187 -12.32 -7.75 -19.09
N ALA A 188 -12.79 -6.59 -19.53
CA ALA A 188 -11.94 -5.48 -19.97
C ALA A 188 -11.12 -4.89 -18.82
N GLU A 189 -11.69 -4.83 -17.63
CA GLU A 189 -11.00 -4.41 -16.41
C GLU A 189 -9.91 -5.42 -16.03
N LEU A 190 -10.22 -6.72 -16.03
CA LEU A 190 -9.25 -7.77 -15.78
C LEU A 190 -8.09 -7.70 -16.78
N GLU A 191 -8.37 -7.60 -18.07
CA GLU A 191 -7.36 -7.50 -19.10
C GLU A 191 -6.43 -6.30 -18.91
N ARG A 192 -7.01 -5.16 -18.54
CA ARG A 192 -6.25 -3.92 -18.31
C ARG A 192 -5.31 -3.99 -17.12
N TYR A 193 -5.72 -4.63 -16.02
CA TYR A 193 -4.98 -4.59 -14.77
C TYR A 193 -4.22 -5.87 -14.44
N PHE A 194 -4.44 -6.95 -15.17
CA PHE A 194 -3.75 -8.23 -14.94
C PHE A 194 -2.22 -8.10 -14.92
N PRO A 195 -1.55 -7.35 -15.84
CA PRO A 195 -0.10 -7.13 -15.77
C PRO A 195 0.34 -6.43 -14.47
N GLN A 196 -0.49 -5.52 -13.95
CA GLN A 196 -0.20 -4.82 -12.69
C GLN A 196 -0.31 -5.79 -11.50
N TYR A 197 -1.28 -6.69 -11.48
CA TYR A 197 -1.41 -7.70 -10.42
C TYR A 197 -0.20 -8.63 -10.40
N LEU A 198 0.31 -9.04 -11.57
CA LEU A 198 1.56 -9.79 -11.67
C LEU A 198 2.77 -8.99 -11.13
N SER A 199 2.84 -7.72 -11.43
CA SER A 199 3.91 -6.85 -10.92
C SER A 199 3.83 -6.70 -9.39
N VAL A 200 2.64 -6.50 -8.83
CA VAL A 200 2.43 -6.35 -7.39
C VAL A 200 2.82 -7.62 -6.64
N ILE A 201 2.39 -8.81 -7.10
CA ILE A 201 2.72 -10.06 -6.42
C ILE A 201 4.22 -10.34 -6.44
N ASN A 202 4.90 -10.09 -7.56
CA ASN A 202 6.35 -10.28 -7.65
C ASN A 202 7.11 -9.28 -6.75
N ALA A 203 6.74 -7.99 -6.79
CA ALA A 203 7.34 -6.98 -5.93
C ALA A 203 7.13 -7.29 -4.43
N GLY A 204 5.93 -7.79 -4.07
CA GLY A 204 5.63 -8.22 -2.70
C GLY A 204 6.48 -9.39 -2.24
N ILE A 205 6.66 -10.40 -3.09
CA ILE A 205 7.51 -11.56 -2.80
C ILE A 205 8.98 -11.13 -2.59
N ASP A 206 9.50 -10.30 -3.49
CA ASP A 206 10.88 -9.82 -3.40
C ASP A 206 11.09 -8.97 -2.14
N ARG A 207 10.16 -8.06 -1.87
CA ARG A 207 10.23 -7.20 -0.68
C ARG A 207 10.15 -8.00 0.62
N GLN A 208 9.28 -8.99 0.69
CA GLN A 208 9.19 -9.84 1.88
C GLN A 208 10.47 -10.65 2.11
N ARG A 209 11.10 -11.13 1.04
CA ARG A 209 12.40 -11.80 1.13
C ARG A 209 13.48 -10.87 1.71
N GLU A 210 13.55 -9.64 1.24
CA GLU A 210 14.47 -8.62 1.76
C GLU A 210 14.23 -8.35 3.25
N ILE A 211 12.98 -8.11 3.64
CA ILE A 211 12.62 -7.85 5.05
C ILE A 211 12.98 -9.05 5.92
N TYR A 212 12.66 -10.26 5.50
CA TYR A 212 13.01 -11.47 6.25
C TYR A 212 14.53 -11.61 6.43
N GLN A 213 15.33 -11.37 5.40
CA GLN A 213 16.78 -11.38 5.48
C GLN A 213 17.31 -10.33 6.46
N GLN A 214 16.79 -9.12 6.44
CA GLN A 214 17.16 -8.06 7.38
C GLN A 214 16.86 -8.47 8.84
N LEU A 215 15.72 -9.06 9.11
CA LEU A 215 15.36 -9.55 10.44
C LEU A 215 16.30 -10.66 10.93
N VAL A 216 16.70 -11.59 10.04
CA VAL A 216 17.69 -12.63 10.34
C VAL A 216 19.04 -12.03 10.69
N GLU A 217 19.50 -11.06 9.92
CA GLU A 217 20.78 -10.37 10.15
C GLU A 217 20.78 -9.61 11.48
N GLU A 218 19.70 -8.92 11.82
CA GLU A 218 19.53 -8.22 13.09
C GLU A 218 19.64 -9.19 14.29
N VAL A 219 18.96 -10.33 14.23
CA VAL A 219 19.01 -11.33 15.31
C VAL A 219 20.40 -11.91 15.46
N ASN A 220 21.08 -12.20 14.35
CA ASN A 220 22.45 -12.75 14.38
C ASN A 220 23.45 -11.74 14.94
N SER A 221 23.33 -10.47 14.59
CA SER A 221 24.17 -9.38 15.10
C SER A 221 24.01 -9.23 16.62
N ARG A 222 22.78 -9.22 17.13
CA ARG A 222 22.51 -9.15 18.58
C ARG A 222 23.06 -10.36 19.34
N LYS A 223 22.97 -11.58 18.78
CA LYS A 223 23.55 -12.77 19.38
C LYS A 223 25.08 -12.68 19.46
N ALA A 224 25.75 -12.17 18.42
CA ALA A 224 27.18 -11.97 18.40
C ALA A 224 27.64 -10.97 19.47
N GLU A 225 26.95 -9.83 19.63
CA GLU A 225 27.26 -8.83 20.65
C GLU A 225 27.11 -9.40 22.08
N THR A 226 26.05 -10.17 22.32
CA THR A 226 25.83 -10.80 23.64
C THR A 226 26.93 -11.82 23.96
N THR A 227 27.44 -12.56 22.97
CA THR A 227 28.49 -13.55 23.15
C THR A 227 29.82 -12.89 23.49
N VAL A 228 30.13 -11.73 22.91
CA VAL A 228 31.36 -10.97 23.20
C VAL A 228 31.35 -10.41 24.64
N GLN A 229 30.20 -9.98 25.16
CA GLN A 229 30.09 -9.45 26.53
C GLN A 229 30.17 -10.53 27.61
N THR A 230 29.93 -11.79 27.28
CA THR A 230 29.98 -12.92 28.25
C THR A 230 31.33 -13.65 28.32
N MET A 231 32.31 -13.24 27.51
CA MET A 231 33.66 -13.82 27.65
C MET A 231 34.29 -13.32 28.96
N PRO A 232 34.59 -14.20 29.95
CA PRO A 232 35.27 -13.80 31.17
C PRO A 232 36.68 -13.32 30.83
N GLU A 233 37.07 -12.14 31.35
CA GLU A 233 38.46 -11.67 31.32
C GLU A 233 39.36 -12.80 31.79
N ALA A 234 40.18 -13.29 30.89
CA ALA A 234 41.22 -14.28 31.24
C ALA A 234 42.12 -13.61 32.26
N LYS A 235 42.01 -14.01 33.55
CA LYS A 235 42.94 -13.62 34.60
C LYS A 235 44.33 -14.04 34.16
N VAL A 236 45.12 -13.04 33.76
CA VAL A 236 46.57 -13.22 33.62
C VAL A 236 47.11 -13.46 35.03
N VAL A 237 47.39 -14.72 35.33
CA VAL A 237 48.15 -15.09 36.55
C VAL A 237 49.60 -14.85 36.23
N SER A 238 50.17 -13.82 36.81
CA SER A 238 51.58 -13.53 36.83
C SER A 238 52.31 -14.35 37.91
#